data_cc4f69f3511153e55bd128cd4da2178d
#
_entry.id   cc4f69f3511153e55bd128cd4da2178d
#
_cell.length_a   1.000
_cell.length_b   1.000
_cell.length_c   1.000
_cell.angle_alpha   90.00
_cell.angle_beta   90.00
_cell.angle_gamma   90.00
#
_symmetry.space_group_name_H-M   'P 1'
#
loop_
_entity.id
_entity.type
_entity.pdbx_description
1 polymer ?
#
loop_
_entity_poly.entity_id
_entity_poly.type
_entity_poly.pdbx_seq_one_letter_code
_entity_poly.pdbx_strand_id
1 'polypeptide(L)'
;QFFGVNHFDLKKGEKTKLKFDTTTKIEAFINDSLEIGLDGFMINSNEKGYEIVNARKFDSAKEIHYSIPYPHKYASMVNENGMMSLFGHIIKNTSFIKNLIGGIKLVATQNLKSITPLALNLEVPKNLKKGSYIYMQNIITDLLMGMGRGDILIEFIKSVSKMGYKPGIITLNPIMFDKLLKNEQDANWLEDLVVCFNINKEGFNVFPSLDAVECFIESRPKYKLMGMSVFASGAANIPASINYIKKLNLDYVVFGSSRIENIQKNLEQF
;
A
#
# COMPACT_ATOMS: atom_id res chain seq x y z
N GLN A 1 6.40 3.76 -9.52
CA GLN A 1 7.02 4.16 -10.81
C GLN A 1 8.12 3.21 -11.29
N PHE A 2 8.89 2.57 -10.41
CA PHE A 2 10.00 1.66 -10.77
C PHE A 2 9.59 0.54 -11.76
N PHE A 3 8.33 0.15 -11.76
CA PHE A 3 7.84 -0.97 -12.56
C PHE A 3 7.25 -0.54 -13.91
N GLY A 4 7.46 0.71 -14.31
CA GLY A 4 7.10 1.23 -15.63
C GLY A 4 5.63 1.53 -15.83
N VAL A 5 4.81 1.54 -14.77
CA VAL A 5 3.39 1.90 -14.87
C VAL A 5 3.27 3.40 -15.05
N ASN A 6 2.88 3.83 -16.25
CA ASN A 6 2.49 5.20 -16.54
C ASN A 6 1.19 5.16 -17.36
N HIS A 7 0.10 5.62 -16.77
CA HIS A 7 -1.22 5.56 -17.37
C HIS A 7 -1.42 6.53 -18.54
N PHE A 8 -0.56 7.56 -18.67
CA PHE A 8 -0.68 8.58 -19.71
C PHE A 8 0.39 8.49 -20.80
N ASP A 9 1.53 7.84 -20.52
CA ASP A 9 2.66 7.73 -21.44
C ASP A 9 3.35 6.38 -21.31
N LEU A 10 2.94 5.44 -22.16
CA LEU A 10 3.49 4.07 -22.17
C LEU A 10 5.00 4.07 -22.49
N LYS A 11 5.46 4.93 -23.41
CA LYS A 11 6.89 5.02 -23.77
C LYS A 11 7.73 5.52 -22.60
N LYS A 12 7.22 6.45 -21.80
CA LYS A 12 7.87 6.91 -20.56
C LYS A 12 7.86 5.81 -19.51
N GLY A 13 6.80 5.02 -19.44
CA GLY A 13 6.72 3.82 -18.59
C GLY A 13 7.80 2.82 -18.92
N GLU A 14 7.99 2.47 -20.19
CA GLU A 14 9.03 1.54 -20.67
C GLU A 14 10.44 2.05 -20.38
N LYS A 15 10.73 3.33 -20.63
CA LYS A 15 12.03 3.94 -20.28
C LYS A 15 12.30 3.86 -18.77
N THR A 16 11.30 4.08 -17.94
CA THR A 16 11.44 3.96 -16.48
C THR A 16 11.71 2.51 -16.07
N LYS A 17 11.03 1.55 -16.69
CA LYS A 17 11.26 0.11 -16.47
C LYS A 17 12.69 -0.30 -16.81
N LEU A 18 13.23 0.19 -17.92
CA LEU A 18 14.61 -0.06 -18.31
C LEU A 18 15.63 0.61 -17.37
N LYS A 19 15.32 1.82 -16.86
CA LYS A 19 16.15 2.50 -15.87
C LYS A 19 16.27 1.70 -14.57
N PHE A 20 15.20 1.02 -14.16
CA PHE A 20 15.08 0.24 -12.91
C PHE A 20 14.93 -1.27 -13.20
N ASP A 21 15.75 -1.79 -14.11
CA ASP A 21 15.70 -3.18 -14.56
C ASP A 21 16.21 -4.19 -13.53
N THR A 22 17.05 -3.74 -12.57
CA THR A 22 17.62 -4.57 -11.50
C THR A 22 17.23 -4.06 -10.11
N THR A 23 17.22 -4.97 -9.13
CA THR A 23 17.01 -4.62 -7.71
C THR A 23 18.09 -3.68 -7.20
N THR A 24 19.32 -3.85 -7.60
CA THR A 24 20.47 -2.99 -7.21
C THR A 24 20.24 -1.53 -7.63
N LYS A 25 19.76 -1.27 -8.85
CA LYS A 25 19.47 0.10 -9.30
C LYS A 25 18.31 0.73 -8.52
N ILE A 26 17.32 -0.07 -8.15
CA ILE A 26 16.20 0.40 -7.31
C ILE A 26 16.69 0.70 -5.90
N GLU A 27 17.49 -0.19 -5.30
CA GLU A 27 18.08 0.00 -3.97
C GLU A 27 18.94 1.27 -3.92
N ALA A 28 19.83 1.48 -4.89
CA ALA A 28 20.64 2.68 -4.97
C ALA A 28 19.77 3.95 -5.03
N PHE A 29 18.75 3.96 -5.90
CA PHE A 29 17.84 5.10 -6.01
C PHE A 29 17.04 5.37 -4.73
N ILE A 30 16.62 4.32 -4.01
CA ILE A 30 15.93 4.47 -2.72
C ILE A 30 16.90 5.07 -1.70
N ASN A 31 18.13 4.55 -1.59
CA ASN A 31 19.12 5.06 -0.65
C ASN A 31 19.45 6.53 -0.92
N ASP A 32 19.75 6.89 -2.18
CA ASP A 32 19.98 8.29 -2.58
C ASP A 32 18.77 9.18 -2.21
N SER A 33 17.55 8.67 -2.39
CA SER A 33 16.32 9.41 -2.04
C SER A 33 16.16 9.60 -0.53
N LEU A 34 16.57 8.62 0.28
CA LEU A 34 16.54 8.72 1.75
C LEU A 34 17.62 9.68 2.28
N GLU A 35 18.79 9.68 1.65
CA GLU A 35 19.90 10.60 2.00
C GLU A 35 19.53 12.07 1.80
N ILE A 36 18.75 12.41 0.78
CA ILE A 36 18.29 13.78 0.53
C ILE A 36 17.11 14.21 1.41
N GLY A 37 16.64 13.38 2.34
CA GLY A 37 15.72 13.78 3.40
C GLY A 37 14.32 13.17 3.35
N LEU A 38 14.05 12.15 2.52
CA LEU A 38 12.78 11.41 2.63
C LEU A 38 12.71 10.65 3.97
N ASP A 39 11.54 10.66 4.60
CA ASP A 39 11.29 9.93 5.85
C ASP A 39 11.10 8.42 5.63
N GLY A 40 10.66 8.03 4.45
CA GLY A 40 10.43 6.64 4.12
C GLY A 40 10.09 6.42 2.65
N PHE A 41 9.73 5.19 2.33
CA PHE A 41 9.33 4.83 0.97
C PHE A 41 8.22 3.77 0.99
N MET A 42 7.35 3.82 -0.02
CA MET A 42 6.31 2.83 -0.25
C MET A 42 6.70 1.92 -1.41
N ILE A 43 6.64 0.61 -1.20
CA ILE A 43 6.95 -0.42 -2.20
C ILE A 43 5.90 -1.52 -2.16
N ASN A 44 5.56 -2.11 -3.30
CA ASN A 44 4.59 -3.19 -3.38
C ASN A 44 5.26 -4.57 -3.40
N SER A 45 4.47 -5.62 -3.14
CA SER A 45 4.91 -7.02 -3.02
C SER A 45 5.13 -7.74 -4.35
N ASN A 46 5.52 -7.02 -5.43
CA ASN A 46 6.01 -7.70 -6.60
C ASN A 46 7.37 -8.37 -6.30
N GLU A 47 7.85 -9.22 -7.20
CA GLU A 47 9.07 -10.00 -7.02
C GLU A 47 10.27 -9.13 -6.61
N LYS A 48 10.57 -8.07 -7.37
CA LYS A 48 11.66 -7.14 -7.04
C LYS A 48 11.44 -6.41 -5.72
N GLY A 49 10.21 -5.95 -5.46
CA GLY A 49 9.88 -5.28 -4.21
C GLY A 49 10.05 -6.19 -2.99
N TYR A 50 9.67 -7.47 -3.13
CA TYR A 50 9.89 -8.47 -2.10
C TYR A 50 11.39 -8.71 -1.86
N GLU A 51 12.19 -8.90 -2.92
CA GLU A 51 13.63 -9.09 -2.83
C GLU A 51 14.32 -7.92 -2.13
N ILE A 52 14.02 -6.70 -2.55
CA ILE A 52 14.59 -5.46 -2.02
C ILE A 52 14.33 -5.35 -0.52
N VAL A 53 13.07 -5.50 -0.10
CA VAL A 53 12.70 -5.40 1.31
C VAL A 53 13.30 -6.55 2.13
N ASN A 54 13.41 -7.74 1.55
CA ASN A 54 13.99 -8.89 2.22
C ASN A 54 15.53 -8.81 2.37
N ALA A 55 16.21 -8.08 1.49
CA ALA A 55 17.66 -7.89 1.53
C ALA A 55 18.15 -7.01 2.70
N ARG A 56 17.29 -6.22 3.32
CA ARG A 56 17.59 -5.32 4.46
C ARG A 56 18.73 -4.33 4.22
N LYS A 57 18.86 -3.79 3.02
CA LYS A 57 19.95 -2.85 2.66
C LYS A 57 19.57 -1.37 2.88
N PHE A 58 18.55 -1.07 3.68
CA PHE A 58 18.09 0.28 3.94
C PHE A 58 18.43 0.74 5.35
N ASP A 59 18.59 2.06 5.50
CA ASP A 59 18.72 2.68 6.81
C ASP A 59 17.54 2.26 7.71
N SER A 60 17.88 1.69 8.86
CA SER A 60 16.91 1.18 9.83
C SER A 60 16.09 2.28 10.52
N ALA A 61 16.50 3.55 10.41
CA ALA A 61 15.77 4.68 10.99
C ALA A 61 14.60 5.15 10.11
N LYS A 62 14.61 4.81 8.83
CA LYS A 62 13.59 5.25 7.87
C LYS A 62 12.38 4.31 7.83
N GLU A 63 11.22 4.87 7.52
CA GLU A 63 9.96 4.10 7.47
C GLU A 63 9.82 3.31 6.18
N ILE A 64 9.41 2.04 6.29
CA ILE A 64 9.07 1.19 5.16
C ILE A 64 7.57 0.99 5.14
N HIS A 65 6.93 1.36 4.03
CA HIS A 65 5.52 1.18 3.75
C HIS A 65 5.36 0.09 2.69
N TYR A 66 5.04 -1.14 3.12
CA TYR A 66 4.98 -2.32 2.25
C TYR A 66 3.54 -2.65 1.89
N SER A 67 3.18 -2.61 0.59
CA SER A 67 1.80 -2.81 0.15
C SER A 67 1.58 -4.18 -0.49
N ILE A 68 0.55 -4.90 -0.05
CA ILE A 68 0.19 -6.27 -0.38
C ILE A 68 -1.32 -6.40 -0.64
N PRO A 69 -1.77 -7.47 -1.33
CA PRO A 69 -1.00 -8.28 -2.28
C PRO A 69 -0.70 -7.48 -3.55
N TYR A 70 0.26 -7.93 -4.37
CA TYR A 70 0.42 -7.41 -5.72
C TYR A 70 -0.61 -8.09 -6.65
N PRO A 71 -1.69 -7.41 -7.06
CA PRO A 71 -2.84 -8.06 -7.69
C PRO A 71 -2.51 -8.80 -8.98
N HIS A 72 -1.56 -8.27 -9.78
CA HIS A 72 -1.18 -8.89 -11.06
C HIS A 72 -0.52 -10.25 -10.90
N LYS A 73 0.17 -10.50 -9.78
CA LYS A 73 0.75 -11.81 -9.46
C LYS A 73 -0.33 -12.90 -9.37
N TYR A 74 -1.43 -12.59 -8.70
CA TYR A 74 -2.53 -13.54 -8.51
C TYR A 74 -3.42 -13.66 -9.74
N ALA A 75 -3.63 -12.55 -10.47
CA ALA A 75 -4.38 -12.58 -11.72
C ALA A 75 -3.72 -13.47 -12.79
N SER A 76 -2.38 -13.39 -12.96
CA SER A 76 -1.65 -14.28 -13.87
C SER A 76 -1.73 -15.75 -13.42
N MET A 77 -1.57 -16.04 -12.12
CA MET A 77 -1.67 -17.39 -11.59
C MET A 77 -3.05 -18.04 -11.85
N VAL A 78 -4.12 -17.26 -11.67
CA VAL A 78 -5.49 -17.76 -11.92
C VAL A 78 -5.74 -17.95 -13.40
N ASN A 79 -5.25 -17.05 -14.26
CA ASN A 79 -5.42 -17.16 -15.71
C ASN A 79 -4.63 -18.32 -16.33
N GLU A 80 -3.41 -18.57 -15.83
CA GLU A 80 -2.53 -19.61 -16.38
C GLU A 80 -2.86 -21.02 -15.86
N ASN A 81 -3.25 -21.14 -14.59
CA ASN A 81 -3.32 -22.43 -13.91
C ASN A 81 -4.60 -22.67 -13.09
N GLY A 82 -5.56 -21.74 -13.15
CA GLY A 82 -6.82 -21.80 -12.42
C GLY A 82 -6.70 -21.58 -10.91
N MET A 83 -7.85 -21.55 -10.24
CA MET A 83 -7.96 -21.33 -8.78
C MET A 83 -7.14 -22.36 -7.95
N MET A 84 -7.00 -23.59 -8.42
CA MET A 84 -6.25 -24.65 -7.72
C MET A 84 -4.75 -24.34 -7.63
N SER A 85 -4.17 -23.59 -8.57
CA SER A 85 -2.77 -23.20 -8.50
C SER A 85 -2.50 -22.15 -7.44
N LEU A 86 -3.45 -21.26 -7.19
CA LEU A 86 -3.39 -20.31 -6.08
C LEU A 86 -3.33 -21.04 -4.75
N PHE A 87 -4.18 -22.06 -4.56
CA PHE A 87 -4.13 -22.92 -3.37
C PHE A 87 -2.82 -23.70 -3.27
N GLY A 88 -2.32 -24.25 -4.38
CA GLY A 88 -1.04 -24.94 -4.43
C GLY A 88 0.15 -24.04 -4.05
N HIS A 89 0.14 -22.77 -4.47
CA HIS A 89 1.16 -21.79 -4.10
C HIS A 89 1.10 -21.44 -2.60
N ILE A 90 -0.11 -21.27 -2.07
CA ILE A 90 -0.34 -21.05 -0.64
C ILE A 90 0.19 -22.23 0.19
N ILE A 91 -0.09 -23.45 -0.25
CA ILE A 91 0.32 -24.68 0.46
C ILE A 91 1.85 -24.89 0.42
N LYS A 92 2.51 -24.63 -0.69
CA LYS A 92 3.97 -24.84 -0.83
C LYS A 92 4.84 -23.92 0.01
N ASN A 93 4.34 -22.71 0.33
CA ASN A 93 5.15 -21.65 0.92
C ASN A 93 4.91 -21.41 2.42
N THR A 94 4.00 -22.15 3.07
CA THR A 94 3.73 -22.07 4.51
C THR A 94 4.06 -23.37 5.23
N SER A 95 4.32 -23.28 6.56
CA SER A 95 4.58 -24.47 7.38
C SER A 95 3.43 -25.47 7.26
N PHE A 96 3.73 -26.71 6.93
CA PHE A 96 2.77 -27.80 6.62
C PHE A 96 1.60 -27.93 7.61
N ILE A 97 1.87 -27.78 8.92
CA ILE A 97 0.83 -27.92 9.97
C ILE A 97 -0.14 -26.73 9.97
N LYS A 98 0.37 -25.49 9.78
CA LYS A 98 -0.48 -24.29 9.70
C LYS A 98 -1.34 -24.30 8.43
N ASN A 99 -0.83 -24.85 7.33
CA ASN A 99 -1.54 -25.00 6.07
C ASN A 99 -2.66 -26.00 6.13
N LEU A 100 -2.41 -27.15 6.78
CA LEU A 100 -3.41 -28.20 6.93
C LEU A 100 -4.62 -27.67 7.73
N ILE A 101 -4.37 -26.97 8.84
CA ILE A 101 -5.44 -26.38 9.67
C ILE A 101 -6.17 -25.26 8.93
N GLY A 102 -5.43 -24.38 8.21
CA GLY A 102 -6.02 -23.29 7.42
C GLY A 102 -6.81 -23.80 6.21
N GLY A 103 -6.28 -24.79 5.50
CA GLY A 103 -6.96 -25.44 4.37
C GLY A 103 -8.24 -26.18 4.79
N ILE A 104 -8.21 -26.92 5.89
CA ILE A 104 -9.39 -27.59 6.44
C ILE A 104 -10.45 -26.57 6.87
N LYS A 105 -10.07 -25.48 7.56
CA LYS A 105 -10.99 -24.41 7.92
C LYS A 105 -11.61 -23.73 6.70
N LEU A 106 -10.83 -23.49 5.65
CA LEU A 106 -11.31 -22.89 4.42
C LEU A 106 -12.37 -23.77 3.74
N VAL A 107 -12.06 -25.06 3.57
CA VAL A 107 -12.97 -26.01 2.91
C VAL A 107 -14.22 -26.27 3.75
N ALA A 108 -14.07 -26.36 5.08
CA ALA A 108 -15.18 -26.67 5.98
C ALA A 108 -16.11 -25.48 6.25
N THR A 109 -15.62 -24.24 6.23
CA THR A 109 -16.38 -23.07 6.70
C THR A 109 -16.63 -22.01 5.63
N GLN A 110 -15.97 -22.10 4.46
CA GLN A 110 -15.91 -21.02 3.46
C GLN A 110 -15.53 -19.65 4.08
N ASN A 111 -14.84 -19.68 5.20
CA ASN A 111 -14.56 -18.49 6.00
C ASN A 111 -13.26 -17.80 5.52
N LEU A 112 -13.42 -16.84 4.62
CA LEU A 112 -12.31 -16.04 4.06
C LEU A 112 -11.49 -15.32 5.14
N LYS A 113 -12.05 -15.00 6.32
CA LYS A 113 -11.29 -14.41 7.42
C LYS A 113 -10.15 -15.30 7.92
N SER A 114 -10.33 -16.61 7.91
CA SER A 114 -9.30 -17.55 8.39
C SER A 114 -8.09 -17.63 7.46
N ILE A 115 -8.20 -17.14 6.23
CA ILE A 115 -7.09 -17.10 5.25
C ILE A 115 -6.20 -15.86 5.44
N THR A 116 -6.76 -14.78 5.97
CA THR A 116 -6.04 -13.50 6.08
C THR A 116 -4.67 -13.63 6.76
N PRO A 117 -4.52 -14.30 7.93
CA PRO A 117 -3.21 -14.49 8.54
C PRO A 117 -2.25 -15.36 7.71
N LEU A 118 -2.78 -16.33 6.95
CA LEU A 118 -1.97 -17.18 6.07
C LEU A 118 -1.44 -16.39 4.87
N ALA A 119 -2.31 -15.60 4.24
CA ALA A 119 -1.92 -14.74 3.13
C ALA A 119 -0.87 -13.70 3.55
N LEU A 120 -1.02 -13.10 4.75
CA LEU A 120 -0.04 -12.20 5.32
C LEU A 120 1.34 -12.88 5.51
N ASN A 121 1.37 -14.08 6.05
CA ASN A 121 2.62 -14.82 6.23
C ASN A 121 3.34 -15.16 4.93
N LEU A 122 2.63 -15.21 3.80
CA LEU A 122 3.19 -15.46 2.47
C LEU A 122 3.74 -14.20 1.82
N GLU A 123 3.01 -13.10 1.95
CA GLU A 123 3.31 -11.84 1.27
C GLU A 123 4.33 -10.98 2.02
N VAL A 124 4.43 -11.14 3.34
CA VAL A 124 5.33 -10.30 4.16
C VAL A 124 6.74 -10.87 4.15
N PRO A 125 7.74 -10.09 3.70
CA PRO A 125 9.14 -10.53 3.72
C PRO A 125 9.60 -10.87 5.14
N LYS A 126 10.33 -11.99 5.29
CA LYS A 126 10.82 -12.45 6.61
C LYS A 126 11.69 -11.42 7.31
N ASN A 127 12.41 -10.63 6.53
CA ASN A 127 13.36 -9.63 7.01
C ASN A 127 12.76 -8.22 7.11
N LEU A 128 11.44 -8.04 6.86
CA LEU A 128 10.80 -6.75 7.08
C LEU A 128 10.91 -6.38 8.57
N LYS A 129 11.42 -5.19 8.87
CA LYS A 129 11.59 -4.69 10.23
C LYS A 129 10.24 -4.59 10.93
N LYS A 130 10.13 -5.08 12.17
CA LYS A 130 8.93 -4.84 12.99
C LYS A 130 8.69 -3.35 13.20
N GLY A 131 7.44 -2.96 13.28
CA GLY A 131 7.05 -1.55 13.30
C GLY A 131 6.95 -0.89 11.91
N SER A 132 7.36 -1.59 10.82
CA SER A 132 7.06 -1.14 9.44
C SER A 132 5.57 -1.20 9.16
N TYR A 133 5.12 -0.41 8.17
CA TYR A 133 3.73 -0.42 7.74
C TYR A 133 3.46 -1.53 6.71
N ILE A 134 2.32 -2.21 6.85
CA ILE A 134 1.82 -3.17 5.86
C ILE A 134 0.45 -2.70 5.39
N TYR A 135 0.35 -2.38 4.11
CA TYR A 135 -0.87 -1.87 3.48
C TYR A 135 -1.61 -2.94 2.70
N MET A 136 -2.95 -2.94 2.80
CA MET A 136 -3.78 -3.60 1.81
C MET A 136 -3.95 -2.69 0.59
N GLN A 137 -3.73 -3.25 -0.62
CA GLN A 137 -3.87 -2.53 -1.90
C GLN A 137 -5.31 -2.11 -2.17
N ASN A 138 -5.49 -0.95 -2.80
CA ASN A 138 -6.80 -0.35 -3.08
C ASN A 138 -7.74 -1.27 -3.86
N ILE A 139 -7.26 -1.99 -4.86
CA ILE A 139 -8.10 -2.91 -5.65
C ILE A 139 -8.79 -3.94 -4.75
N ILE A 140 -8.07 -4.51 -3.79
CA ILE A 140 -8.63 -5.50 -2.85
C ILE A 140 -9.50 -4.81 -1.81
N THR A 141 -9.05 -3.69 -1.26
CA THR A 141 -9.81 -2.90 -0.28
C THR A 141 -11.17 -2.50 -0.83
N ASP A 142 -11.19 -1.85 -1.99
CA ASP A 142 -12.40 -1.30 -2.59
C ASP A 142 -13.35 -2.42 -3.06
N LEU A 143 -12.80 -3.55 -3.56
CA LEU A 143 -13.58 -4.73 -3.88
C LEU A 143 -14.27 -5.31 -2.64
N LEU A 144 -13.54 -5.51 -1.54
CA LEU A 144 -14.11 -6.03 -0.29
C LEU A 144 -15.17 -5.08 0.29
N MET A 145 -14.95 -3.78 0.23
CA MET A 145 -15.96 -2.79 0.63
C MET A 145 -17.22 -2.88 -0.24
N GLY A 146 -17.04 -2.96 -1.56
CA GLY A 146 -18.17 -3.09 -2.51
C GLY A 146 -18.98 -4.38 -2.34
N MET A 147 -18.33 -5.45 -1.88
CA MET A 147 -18.97 -6.74 -1.55
C MET A 147 -19.57 -6.78 -0.14
N GLY A 148 -19.51 -5.71 0.65
CA GLY A 148 -19.95 -5.68 2.05
C GLY A 148 -19.07 -6.52 2.99
N ARG A 149 -17.84 -6.86 2.60
CA ARG A 149 -16.92 -7.69 3.36
C ARG A 149 -15.88 -6.87 4.16
N GLY A 150 -16.34 -5.77 4.77
CA GLY A 150 -15.52 -4.96 5.70
C GLY A 150 -14.94 -5.77 6.86
N ASP A 151 -15.58 -6.88 7.22
CA ASP A 151 -15.11 -7.83 8.24
C ASP A 151 -13.72 -8.41 7.92
N ILE A 152 -13.38 -8.61 6.65
CA ILE A 152 -12.06 -9.09 6.21
C ILE A 152 -11.02 -7.97 6.35
N LEU A 153 -11.39 -6.72 6.07
CA LEU A 153 -10.50 -5.57 6.26
C LEU A 153 -10.12 -5.38 7.73
N ILE A 154 -11.09 -5.49 8.62
CA ILE A 154 -10.85 -5.43 10.07
C ILE A 154 -9.95 -6.59 10.53
N GLU A 155 -10.17 -7.80 10.04
CA GLU A 155 -9.31 -8.96 10.35
C GLU A 155 -7.88 -8.76 9.84
N PHE A 156 -7.71 -8.18 8.64
CA PHE A 156 -6.39 -7.81 8.12
C PHE A 156 -5.68 -6.84 9.06
N ILE A 157 -6.32 -5.75 9.47
CA ILE A 157 -5.76 -4.74 10.38
C ILE A 157 -5.33 -5.40 11.69
N LYS A 158 -6.22 -6.18 12.31
CA LYS A 158 -5.95 -6.90 13.57
C LYS A 158 -4.80 -7.91 13.42
N SER A 159 -4.73 -8.61 12.29
CA SER A 159 -3.67 -9.59 12.02
C SER A 159 -2.30 -8.92 11.83
N VAL A 160 -2.24 -7.81 11.09
CA VAL A 160 -1.01 -7.02 10.90
C VAL A 160 -0.48 -6.53 12.25
N SER A 161 -1.36 -5.96 13.09
CA SER A 161 -0.99 -5.48 14.43
C SER A 161 -0.48 -6.61 15.34
N LYS A 162 -1.15 -7.78 15.33
CA LYS A 162 -0.70 -8.98 16.07
C LYS A 162 0.67 -9.50 15.62
N MET A 163 1.03 -9.28 14.35
CA MET A 163 2.36 -9.64 13.85
C MET A 163 3.45 -8.64 14.23
N GLY A 164 3.13 -7.55 14.94
CA GLY A 164 4.06 -6.50 15.36
C GLY A 164 4.40 -5.51 14.23
N TYR A 165 3.50 -5.35 13.26
CA TYR A 165 3.57 -4.34 12.21
C TYR A 165 2.47 -3.30 12.40
N LYS A 166 2.61 -2.15 11.75
CA LYS A 166 1.59 -1.10 11.72
C LYS A 166 0.67 -1.33 10.52
N PRO A 167 -0.65 -1.33 10.69
CA PRO A 167 -1.59 -1.55 9.60
C PRO A 167 -1.74 -0.34 8.71
N GLY A 168 -1.96 -0.58 7.43
CA GLY A 168 -2.29 0.44 6.45
C GLY A 168 -3.38 -0.04 5.50
N ILE A 169 -4.20 0.88 5.03
CA ILE A 169 -5.23 0.64 4.02
C ILE A 169 -5.06 1.64 2.89
N ILE A 170 -5.02 1.17 1.65
CA ILE A 170 -5.10 2.04 0.48
C ILE A 170 -6.52 1.89 -0.09
N THR A 171 -7.22 3.01 -0.29
CA THR A 171 -8.59 3.02 -0.83
C THR A 171 -8.83 4.22 -1.73
N LEU A 172 -9.72 4.09 -2.70
CA LEU A 172 -10.22 5.22 -3.47
C LEU A 172 -11.34 5.98 -2.74
N ASN A 173 -12.01 5.32 -1.76
CA ASN A 173 -13.13 5.93 -1.03
C ASN A 173 -12.89 5.89 0.49
N PRO A 174 -12.12 6.84 1.04
CA PRO A 174 -11.79 6.87 2.47
C PRO A 174 -13.02 7.06 3.37
N ILE A 175 -14.06 7.75 2.88
CA ILE A 175 -15.29 8.00 3.63
C ILE A 175 -16.09 6.69 3.82
N MET A 176 -16.12 5.84 2.79
CA MET A 176 -16.75 4.52 2.90
C MET A 176 -15.98 3.63 3.87
N PHE A 177 -14.65 3.68 3.85
CA PHE A 177 -13.81 2.96 4.79
C PHE A 177 -14.02 3.46 6.24
N ASP A 178 -14.06 4.78 6.45
CA ASP A 178 -14.34 5.36 7.77
C ASP A 178 -15.64 4.85 8.39
N LYS A 179 -16.69 4.71 7.58
CA LYS A 179 -17.97 4.16 8.03
C LYS A 179 -17.86 2.72 8.57
N LEU A 180 -16.92 1.92 8.06
CA LEU A 180 -16.68 0.56 8.56
C LEU A 180 -16.05 0.57 9.96
N LEU A 181 -15.31 1.64 10.30
CA LEU A 181 -14.63 1.76 11.59
C LEU A 181 -15.52 2.31 12.72
N LYS A 182 -16.78 2.63 12.47
CA LYS A 182 -17.66 3.22 13.49
C LYS A 182 -17.77 2.38 14.77
N ASN A 183 -17.74 1.05 14.64
CA ASN A 183 -17.85 0.13 15.78
C ASN A 183 -16.47 -0.23 16.39
N GLU A 184 -15.38 0.31 15.87
CA GLU A 184 -14.00 0.01 16.28
C GLU A 184 -13.32 1.23 16.93
N GLN A 185 -14.08 2.26 17.35
CA GLN A 185 -13.55 3.56 17.80
C GLN A 185 -12.66 3.49 19.05
N ASP A 186 -12.75 2.42 19.84
CA ASP A 186 -11.94 2.21 21.04
C ASP A 186 -10.81 1.18 20.80
N ALA A 187 -10.59 0.78 19.55
CA ALA A 187 -9.55 -0.18 19.23
C ALA A 187 -8.16 0.47 19.30
N ASN A 188 -7.26 -0.16 20.07
CA ASN A 188 -5.89 0.32 20.30
C ASN A 188 -4.99 0.35 19.05
N TRP A 189 -5.36 -0.36 17.96
CA TRP A 189 -4.65 -0.32 16.69
C TRP A 189 -5.00 0.89 15.81
N LEU A 190 -6.03 1.68 16.17
CA LEU A 190 -6.43 2.85 15.37
C LEU A 190 -5.33 3.91 15.27
N GLU A 191 -4.62 4.20 16.34
CA GLU A 191 -3.55 5.21 16.35
C GLU A 191 -2.37 4.84 15.43
N ASP A 192 -2.18 3.54 15.20
CA ASP A 192 -1.15 3.03 14.28
C ASP A 192 -1.64 2.84 12.86
N LEU A 193 -2.96 2.87 12.63
CA LEU A 193 -3.55 2.71 11.31
C LEU A 193 -3.25 3.93 10.43
N VAL A 194 -2.82 3.69 9.19
CA VAL A 194 -2.72 4.72 8.15
C VAL A 194 -3.70 4.42 7.03
N VAL A 195 -4.55 5.39 6.70
CA VAL A 195 -5.45 5.33 5.55
C VAL A 195 -4.89 6.19 4.43
N CYS A 196 -4.50 5.54 3.33
CA CYS A 196 -3.92 6.17 2.14
C CYS A 196 -4.99 6.30 1.05
N PHE A 197 -5.17 7.50 0.50
CA PHE A 197 -6.18 7.79 -0.50
C PHE A 197 -5.75 8.89 -1.47
N ASN A 198 -6.42 8.96 -2.63
CA ASN A 198 -6.16 10.01 -3.60
C ASN A 198 -6.64 11.37 -3.08
N ILE A 199 -5.76 12.35 -3.18
CA ILE A 199 -6.07 13.76 -2.94
C ILE A 199 -5.18 14.64 -3.81
N ASN A 200 -5.77 15.51 -4.61
CA ASN A 200 -5.08 16.50 -5.45
C ASN A 200 -6.04 17.62 -5.81
N LYS A 201 -5.50 18.78 -6.13
CA LYS A 201 -6.27 20.00 -6.44
C LYS A 201 -7.22 19.83 -7.64
N GLU A 202 -6.89 18.94 -8.58
CA GLU A 202 -7.64 18.70 -9.81
C GLU A 202 -8.83 17.73 -9.59
N GLY A 203 -8.99 17.14 -8.40
CA GLY A 203 -10.02 16.14 -8.12
C GLY A 203 -9.83 14.82 -8.90
N PHE A 204 -8.64 14.60 -9.50
CA PHE A 204 -8.36 13.42 -10.30
C PHE A 204 -8.38 12.14 -9.46
N ASN A 205 -9.30 11.24 -9.79
CA ASN A 205 -9.53 9.97 -9.05
C ASN A 205 -9.82 10.16 -7.55
N VAL A 206 -10.39 11.30 -7.15
CA VAL A 206 -10.81 11.57 -5.78
C VAL A 206 -12.28 11.18 -5.61
N PHE A 207 -12.60 10.28 -4.69
CA PHE A 207 -13.95 9.76 -4.47
C PHE A 207 -14.42 9.96 -3.02
N PRO A 208 -15.73 10.28 -2.83
CA PRO A 208 -16.78 10.46 -3.85
C PRO A 208 -16.69 11.80 -4.60
N SER A 209 -16.10 12.82 -3.99
CA SER A 209 -15.78 14.12 -4.59
C SER A 209 -14.65 14.79 -3.83
N LEU A 210 -14.05 15.82 -4.41
CA LEU A 210 -12.97 16.57 -3.76
C LEU A 210 -13.45 17.20 -2.45
N ASP A 211 -14.55 17.93 -2.47
CA ASP A 211 -15.12 18.61 -1.30
C ASP A 211 -15.44 17.62 -0.16
N ALA A 212 -16.00 16.45 -0.51
CA ALA A 212 -16.32 15.44 0.49
C ALA A 212 -15.07 14.86 1.16
N VAL A 213 -13.98 14.67 0.40
CA VAL A 213 -12.71 14.18 0.95
C VAL A 213 -12.01 15.26 1.76
N GLU A 214 -12.08 16.54 1.37
CA GLU A 214 -11.59 17.66 2.18
C GLU A 214 -12.32 17.76 3.53
N CYS A 215 -13.65 17.71 3.54
CA CYS A 215 -14.43 17.66 4.77
C CYS A 215 -14.08 16.44 5.65
N PHE A 216 -13.81 15.28 5.02
CA PHE A 216 -13.36 14.09 5.75
C PHE A 216 -11.99 14.32 6.41
N ILE A 217 -11.02 14.93 5.71
CA ILE A 217 -9.71 15.28 6.28
C ILE A 217 -9.87 16.25 7.46
N GLU A 218 -10.73 17.25 7.34
CA GLU A 218 -11.03 18.22 8.40
C GLU A 218 -11.66 17.59 9.64
N SER A 219 -12.39 16.47 9.49
CA SER A 219 -13.01 15.75 10.61
C SER A 219 -12.00 15.12 11.58
N ARG A 220 -10.73 15.01 11.19
CA ARG A 220 -9.61 14.47 11.99
C ARG A 220 -9.94 13.13 12.65
N PRO A 221 -10.06 12.04 11.90
CA PRO A 221 -10.29 10.73 12.48
C PRO A 221 -9.14 10.32 13.41
N LYS A 222 -9.37 9.35 14.29
CA LYS A 222 -8.37 8.86 15.27
C LYS A 222 -7.16 8.16 14.65
N TYR A 223 -7.17 7.87 13.35
CA TYR A 223 -6.09 7.23 12.60
C TYR A 223 -5.38 8.25 11.69
N LYS A 224 -4.22 7.87 11.19
CA LYS A 224 -3.38 8.74 10.35
C LYS A 224 -3.86 8.77 8.91
N LEU A 225 -3.75 9.93 8.28
CA LEU A 225 -4.15 10.18 6.90
C LEU A 225 -2.93 10.34 6.00
N MET A 226 -2.90 9.58 4.88
CA MET A 226 -1.85 9.68 3.87
C MET A 226 -2.45 10.07 2.52
N GLY A 227 -2.01 11.22 2.00
CA GLY A 227 -2.39 11.66 0.66
C GLY A 227 -1.52 11.00 -0.42
N MET A 228 -2.15 10.39 -1.44
CA MET A 228 -1.48 9.90 -2.64
C MET A 228 -2.02 10.58 -3.91
N SER A 229 -1.34 10.37 -5.04
CA SER A 229 -1.68 10.99 -6.35
C SER A 229 -1.70 12.52 -6.33
N VAL A 230 -0.96 13.11 -5.42
CA VAL A 230 -0.95 14.56 -5.12
C VAL A 230 -0.59 15.44 -6.33
N PHE A 231 0.05 14.88 -7.35
CA PHE A 231 0.39 15.54 -8.61
C PHE A 231 -0.50 15.08 -9.78
N ALA A 232 -1.69 14.53 -9.51
CA ALA A 232 -2.66 14.08 -10.52
C ALA A 232 -1.99 13.26 -11.66
N SER A 233 -1.17 12.27 -11.31
CA SER A 233 -0.38 11.44 -12.23
C SER A 233 0.61 12.23 -13.14
N GLY A 234 0.99 13.43 -12.74
CA GLY A 234 1.93 14.30 -13.46
C GLY A 234 1.26 15.29 -14.39
N ALA A 235 -0.07 15.42 -14.35
CA ALA A 235 -0.83 16.43 -15.10
C ALA A 235 -0.91 17.78 -14.37
N ALA A 236 -0.71 17.78 -13.04
CA ALA A 236 -0.85 18.98 -12.22
C ALA A 236 0.38 19.89 -12.24
N ASN A 237 0.16 21.19 -11.99
CA ASN A 237 1.23 22.12 -11.67
C ASN A 237 1.81 21.81 -10.30
N ILE A 238 3.08 21.39 -10.21
CA ILE A 238 3.70 20.90 -8.99
C ILE A 238 3.68 21.95 -7.85
N PRO A 239 4.13 23.21 -8.02
CA PRO A 239 4.06 24.22 -6.97
C PRO A 239 2.64 24.47 -6.45
N ALA A 240 1.66 24.55 -7.35
CA ALA A 240 0.27 24.74 -6.95
C ALA A 240 -0.29 23.53 -6.19
N SER A 241 0.10 22.31 -6.56
CA SER A 241 -0.28 21.08 -5.87
C SER A 241 0.33 21.02 -4.47
N ILE A 242 1.62 21.34 -4.33
CA ILE A 242 2.28 21.35 -3.02
C ILE A 242 1.62 22.39 -2.10
N ASN A 243 1.39 23.60 -2.59
CA ASN A 243 0.70 24.66 -1.83
C ASN A 243 -0.73 24.25 -1.42
N TYR A 244 -1.42 23.47 -2.22
CA TYR A 244 -2.72 22.91 -1.89
C TYR A 244 -2.60 21.84 -0.79
N ILE A 245 -1.73 20.85 -0.97
CA ILE A 245 -1.52 19.76 -0.03
C ILE A 245 -1.07 20.26 1.36
N LYS A 246 -0.21 21.27 1.43
CA LYS A 246 0.25 21.87 2.68
C LYS A 246 -0.87 22.50 3.53
N LYS A 247 -2.00 22.84 2.91
CA LYS A 247 -3.17 23.36 3.63
C LYS A 247 -4.04 22.27 4.22
N LEU A 248 -3.88 21.03 3.75
CA LEU A 248 -4.62 19.89 4.25
C LEU A 248 -3.92 19.30 5.48
N ASN A 249 -4.71 18.80 6.39
CA ASN A 249 -4.23 18.23 7.64
C ASN A 249 -3.92 16.72 7.46
N LEU A 250 -2.90 16.42 6.66
CA LEU A 250 -2.42 15.07 6.39
C LEU A 250 -1.21 14.76 7.26
N ASP A 251 -1.12 13.52 7.77
CA ASP A 251 0.05 13.03 8.50
C ASP A 251 1.19 12.63 7.56
N TYR A 252 0.84 12.14 6.36
CA TYR A 252 1.78 11.68 5.35
C TYR A 252 1.38 12.12 3.95
N VAL A 253 2.39 12.32 3.12
CA VAL A 253 2.23 12.53 1.67
C VAL A 253 3.12 11.55 0.93
N VAL A 254 2.55 10.78 0.01
CA VAL A 254 3.30 9.89 -0.87
C VAL A 254 3.23 10.35 -2.32
N PHE A 255 4.40 10.52 -2.93
CA PHE A 255 4.50 10.86 -4.33
C PHE A 255 5.55 10.00 -5.04
N GLY A 256 5.41 9.86 -6.35
CA GLY A 256 6.33 9.09 -7.17
C GLY A 256 7.23 9.97 -8.02
N SER A 257 8.53 9.64 -8.04
CA SER A 257 9.50 10.20 -8.97
C SER A 257 10.47 9.14 -9.47
N SER A 258 11.02 9.33 -10.65
CA SER A 258 12.12 8.53 -11.21
C SER A 258 13.43 9.31 -11.31
N ARG A 259 13.48 10.52 -10.74
CA ARG A 259 14.64 11.41 -10.75
C ARG A 259 14.86 12.00 -9.37
N ILE A 260 16.09 11.92 -8.89
CA ILE A 260 16.50 12.47 -7.58
C ILE A 260 16.29 13.98 -7.54
N GLU A 261 16.64 14.70 -8.60
CA GLU A 261 16.50 16.16 -8.67
C GLU A 261 15.04 16.61 -8.50
N ASN A 262 14.08 15.80 -8.98
CA ASN A 262 12.66 16.09 -8.80
C ASN A 262 12.21 15.83 -7.35
N ILE A 263 12.77 14.80 -6.71
CA ILE A 263 12.49 14.53 -5.29
C ILE A 263 13.00 15.68 -4.45
N GLN A 264 14.26 16.09 -4.66
CA GLN A 264 14.87 17.20 -3.93
C GLN A 264 14.06 18.50 -4.10
N LYS A 265 13.74 18.89 -5.34
CA LYS A 265 12.91 20.08 -5.60
C LYS A 265 11.54 20.03 -4.95
N ASN A 266 10.93 18.84 -4.86
CA ASN A 266 9.65 18.69 -4.18
C ASN A 266 9.82 18.85 -2.66
N LEU A 267 10.85 18.23 -2.07
CA LEU A 267 11.14 18.35 -0.64
C LEU A 267 11.42 19.79 -0.21
N GLU A 268 12.16 20.56 -1.02
CA GLU A 268 12.43 21.99 -0.75
C GLU A 268 11.15 22.84 -0.74
N GLN A 269 10.08 22.36 -1.38
CA GLN A 269 8.79 23.03 -1.45
C GLN A 269 7.79 22.52 -0.40
N PHE A 270 7.95 21.29 0.13
CA PHE A 270 7.19 20.78 1.27
C PHE A 270 7.74 21.29 2.61
#